data_2cac57e567272a78c44913205407fb01
#
_entry.id   2cac57e567272a78c44913205407fb01
#
_cell.length_a   1.000
_cell.length_b   1.000
_cell.length_c   1.000
_cell.angle_alpha   90.00
_cell.angle_beta   90.00
_cell.angle_gamma   90.00
#
_symmetry.space_group_name_H-M   'P 1'
#
loop_
_entity.id
_entity.type
_entity.pdbx_description
1 polymer ?
#
loop_
_entity_poly.entity_id
_entity_poly.type
_entity_poly.pdbx_seq_one_letter_code
_entity_poly.pdbx_strand_id
1 'polypeptide(L)'
;MSLNERSFEGDVAEACHHFGVVGLPYGVLSGGTLTGKYITGEATPRSRQNLSPDFQPRYNGPLAVEATKAYAKLAEAWSITPTELAISWARDRWYNAGVITGTTSPKQVEECLEAFRLETLPKELCDAIDAIHEQYRSPTTTLANKALLLAAPWVDSAEECATVA
;
A
#
# COMPACT_ATOMS: atom_id res chain seq x y z
N MET A 1 5.76 3.25 -1.99
CA MET A 1 5.32 2.07 -2.75
C MET A 1 4.78 1.03 -1.79
N SER A 2 3.65 0.43 -2.10
CA SER A 2 2.99 -0.63 -1.31
C SER A 2 1.99 -1.37 -2.20
N LEU A 3 1.34 -2.41 -1.71
CA LEU A 3 0.24 -3.09 -2.42
C LEU A 3 -0.88 -2.13 -2.84
N ASN A 4 -1.16 -1.09 -2.04
CA ASN A 4 -2.15 -0.05 -2.34
C ASN A 4 -1.60 1.12 -3.17
N GLU A 5 -0.29 1.20 -3.41
CA GLU A 5 0.37 2.29 -4.12
C GLU A 5 1.49 1.73 -4.98
N ARG A 6 1.17 1.43 -6.23
CA ARG A 6 2.06 0.74 -7.18
C ARG A 6 2.52 1.64 -8.34
N SER A 7 2.36 2.95 -8.22
CA SER A 7 2.75 3.92 -9.27
C SER A 7 4.25 3.85 -9.64
N PHE A 8 5.09 3.33 -8.72
CA PHE A 8 6.52 3.13 -8.98
C PHE A 8 6.79 2.07 -10.06
N GLU A 9 5.89 1.10 -10.25
CA GLU A 9 6.08 -0.04 -11.18
C GLU A 9 6.03 0.36 -12.67
N GLY A 10 5.53 1.54 -12.96
CA GLY A 10 5.57 2.08 -14.33
C GLY A 10 6.93 2.70 -14.67
N ASP A 11 6.90 3.89 -15.16
CA ASP A 11 8.06 4.64 -15.72
C ASP A 11 9.24 4.74 -14.75
N VAL A 12 8.99 4.81 -13.43
CA VAL A 12 10.06 5.00 -12.43
C VAL A 12 10.90 3.73 -12.29
N ALA A 13 10.30 2.56 -12.25
CA ALA A 13 11.03 1.29 -12.16
C ALA A 13 11.87 1.06 -13.43
N GLU A 14 11.32 1.36 -14.60
CA GLU A 14 12.03 1.27 -15.87
C GLU A 14 13.22 2.26 -15.93
N ALA A 15 13.00 3.51 -15.54
CA ALA A 15 14.07 4.50 -15.45
C ALA A 15 15.17 4.08 -14.46
N CYS A 16 14.80 3.56 -13.29
CA CYS A 16 15.77 3.03 -12.32
C CYS A 16 16.61 1.91 -12.94
N HIS A 17 15.99 0.99 -13.65
CA HIS A 17 16.70 -0.10 -14.33
C HIS A 17 17.68 0.45 -15.38
N HIS A 18 17.22 1.38 -16.21
CA HIS A 18 18.04 1.97 -17.26
C HIS A 18 19.27 2.70 -16.74
N PHE A 19 19.14 3.39 -15.60
CA PHE A 19 20.23 4.16 -15.00
C PHE A 19 21.01 3.39 -13.90
N GLY A 20 20.75 2.11 -13.69
CA GLY A 20 21.41 1.32 -12.65
C GLY A 20 21.11 1.78 -11.22
N VAL A 21 19.93 2.35 -10.98
CA VAL A 21 19.46 2.79 -9.67
C VAL A 21 18.52 1.75 -9.10
N VAL A 22 18.58 1.54 -7.79
CA VAL A 22 17.70 0.60 -7.09
C VAL A 22 16.75 1.34 -6.14
N GLY A 23 15.54 0.78 -5.96
CA GLY A 23 14.55 1.32 -5.07
C GLY A 23 14.80 0.95 -3.60
N LEU A 24 14.46 1.86 -2.69
CA LEU A 24 14.31 1.63 -1.26
C LEU A 24 12.92 2.10 -0.83
N PRO A 25 11.87 1.30 -1.08
CA PRO A 25 10.51 1.71 -0.78
C PRO A 25 10.29 1.91 0.72
N TYR A 26 9.65 3.01 1.06
CA TYR A 26 9.12 3.29 2.38
C TYR A 26 7.59 3.21 2.37
N GLY A 27 6.98 3.10 3.55
CA GLY A 27 5.54 3.09 3.70
C GLY A 27 4.87 1.85 3.09
N VAL A 28 5.57 0.74 3.01
CA VAL A 28 5.10 -0.53 2.42
C VAL A 28 3.87 -1.10 3.11
N LEU A 29 3.62 -0.72 4.37
CA LEU A 29 2.41 -1.06 5.12
C LEU A 29 1.30 0.02 5.03
N SER A 30 1.43 1.01 4.13
CA SER A 30 0.43 2.08 3.93
C SER A 30 0.01 2.75 5.24
N GLY A 31 0.99 3.20 6.05
CA GLY A 31 0.73 3.80 7.37
C GLY A 31 0.16 2.83 8.42
N GLY A 32 0.27 1.53 8.18
CA GLY A 32 -0.26 0.47 9.02
C GLY A 32 -1.63 -0.06 8.56
N THR A 33 -2.19 0.46 7.48
CA THR A 33 -3.47 -0.04 6.94
C THR A 33 -3.34 -1.49 6.46
N LEU A 34 -2.27 -1.80 5.75
CA LEU A 34 -2.01 -3.15 5.21
C LEU A 34 -1.65 -4.20 6.28
N THR A 35 -1.56 -3.84 7.56
CA THR A 35 -1.50 -4.85 8.63
C THR A 35 -2.86 -5.49 8.93
N GLY A 36 -3.96 -4.92 8.42
CA GLY A 36 -5.31 -5.39 8.69
C GLY A 36 -5.92 -4.86 10.00
N LYS A 37 -5.15 -4.30 10.92
CA LYS A 37 -5.61 -3.93 12.28
C LYS A 37 -6.79 -2.95 12.33
N TYR A 38 -6.94 -2.10 11.32
CA TYR A 38 -8.07 -1.15 11.24
C TYR A 38 -9.35 -1.82 10.72
N ILE A 39 -9.23 -3.00 10.10
CA ILE A 39 -10.35 -3.79 9.61
C ILE A 39 -10.80 -4.77 10.68
N THR A 40 -9.86 -5.40 11.40
CA THR A 40 -10.14 -6.40 12.44
C THR A 40 -10.55 -5.78 13.77
N GLY A 41 -10.39 -4.46 13.95
CA GLY A 41 -10.65 -3.79 15.23
C GLY A 41 -9.49 -3.88 16.24
N GLU A 42 -8.34 -4.37 15.84
CA GLU A 42 -7.14 -4.49 16.68
C GLU A 42 -6.36 -3.18 16.81
N ALA A 43 -6.81 -2.13 16.12
CA ALA A 43 -6.20 -0.83 16.20
C ALA A 43 -6.37 -0.22 17.60
N THR A 44 -5.26 0.13 18.23
CA THR A 44 -5.24 0.77 19.55
C THR A 44 -5.37 2.31 19.43
N PRO A 45 -5.67 3.04 20.53
CA PRO A 45 -5.62 4.50 20.53
C PRO A 45 -4.26 5.08 20.09
N ARG A 46 -3.17 4.30 20.26
CA ARG A 46 -1.82 4.67 19.81
C ARG A 46 -1.52 4.30 18.36
N SER A 47 -2.46 3.67 17.66
CA SER A 47 -2.30 3.41 16.23
C SER A 47 -2.30 4.71 15.43
N ARG A 48 -1.49 4.78 14.39
CA ARG A 48 -1.17 6.02 13.66
C ARG A 48 -2.40 6.80 13.21
N GLN A 49 -3.38 6.13 12.63
CA GLN A 49 -4.61 6.79 12.15
C GLN A 49 -5.48 7.29 13.31
N ASN A 50 -5.44 6.62 14.47
CA ASN A 50 -6.18 7.07 15.66
C ASN A 50 -5.50 8.27 16.33
N LEU A 51 -4.14 8.31 16.30
CA LEU A 51 -3.39 9.46 16.80
C LEU A 51 -3.44 10.68 15.89
N SER A 52 -3.50 10.44 14.59
CA SER A 52 -3.48 11.49 13.56
C SER A 52 -4.43 11.09 12.42
N PRO A 53 -5.74 11.36 12.56
CA PRO A 53 -6.74 10.99 11.57
C PRO A 53 -6.47 11.56 10.18
N ASP A 54 -5.85 12.74 10.13
CA ASP A 54 -5.48 13.43 8.88
C ASP A 54 -4.15 12.96 8.29
N PHE A 55 -3.48 11.99 8.94
CA PHE A 55 -2.23 11.45 8.41
C PHE A 55 -2.48 10.55 7.21
N GLN A 56 -2.11 11.04 6.03
CA GLN A 56 -2.23 10.31 4.75
C GLN A 56 -3.64 9.72 4.54
N PRO A 57 -4.70 10.56 4.48
CA PRO A 57 -6.10 10.12 4.41
C PRO A 57 -6.37 9.24 3.18
N ARG A 58 -5.50 9.28 2.15
CA ARG A 58 -5.59 8.43 0.97
C ARG A 58 -5.63 6.92 1.27
N TYR A 59 -5.07 6.49 2.41
CA TYR A 59 -5.11 5.08 2.82
C TYR A 59 -6.43 4.67 3.46
N ASN A 60 -7.28 5.64 3.79
CA ASN A 60 -8.58 5.43 4.43
C ASN A 60 -9.74 5.61 3.44
N GLY A 61 -9.45 5.90 2.17
CA GLY A 61 -10.46 5.98 1.14
C GLY A 61 -11.18 4.64 0.93
N PRO A 62 -12.46 4.67 0.50
CA PRO A 62 -13.27 3.45 0.35
C PRO A 62 -12.57 2.37 -0.50
N LEU A 63 -11.99 2.74 -1.63
CA LEU A 63 -11.28 1.79 -2.50
C LEU A 63 -10.02 1.21 -1.84
N ALA A 64 -9.27 2.02 -1.07
CA ALA A 64 -8.09 1.55 -0.36
C ALA A 64 -8.45 0.57 0.77
N VAL A 65 -9.58 0.79 1.43
CA VAL A 65 -10.11 -0.11 2.45
C VAL A 65 -10.55 -1.44 1.82
N GLU A 66 -11.27 -1.42 0.70
CA GLU A 66 -11.70 -2.64 0.01
C GLU A 66 -10.51 -3.43 -0.55
N ALA A 67 -9.53 -2.76 -1.15
CA ALA A 67 -8.29 -3.39 -1.58
C ALA A 67 -7.55 -4.04 -0.40
N THR A 68 -7.46 -3.35 0.74
CA THR A 68 -6.82 -3.89 1.95
C THR A 68 -7.55 -5.13 2.47
N LYS A 69 -8.88 -5.15 2.45
CA LYS A 69 -9.67 -6.36 2.81
C LYS A 69 -9.37 -7.52 1.87
N ALA A 70 -9.28 -7.25 0.57
CA ALA A 70 -8.96 -8.28 -0.42
C ALA A 70 -7.56 -8.87 -0.19
N TYR A 71 -6.54 -8.03 0.06
CA TYR A 71 -5.20 -8.50 0.39
C TYR A 71 -5.14 -9.25 1.73
N ALA A 72 -5.86 -8.81 2.76
CA ALA A 72 -5.93 -9.52 4.04
C ALA A 72 -6.54 -10.93 3.88
N LYS A 73 -7.63 -11.04 3.10
CA LYS A 73 -8.24 -12.33 2.79
C LYS A 73 -7.32 -13.23 1.96
N LEU A 74 -6.57 -12.66 1.02
CA LEU A 74 -5.57 -13.42 0.26
C LEU A 74 -4.46 -13.95 1.18
N ALA A 75 -3.94 -13.12 2.08
CA ALA A 75 -2.92 -13.54 3.04
C ALA A 75 -3.41 -14.70 3.92
N GLU A 76 -4.64 -14.60 4.45
CA GLU A 76 -5.28 -15.68 5.23
C GLU A 76 -5.36 -16.99 4.43
N ALA A 77 -5.77 -16.93 3.18
CA ALA A 77 -5.86 -18.11 2.31
C ALA A 77 -4.50 -18.81 2.07
N TRP A 78 -3.41 -18.05 2.19
CA TRP A 78 -2.03 -18.55 2.08
C TRP A 78 -1.36 -18.79 3.43
N SER A 79 -2.10 -18.71 4.53
CA SER A 79 -1.61 -18.92 5.90
C SER A 79 -0.42 -18.02 6.28
N ILE A 80 -0.42 -16.80 5.77
CA ILE A 80 0.53 -15.73 6.14
C ILE A 80 -0.25 -14.51 6.65
N THR A 81 0.43 -13.65 7.39
CA THR A 81 -0.17 -12.40 7.85
C THR A 81 -0.22 -11.34 6.73
N PRO A 82 -1.14 -10.39 6.79
CA PRO A 82 -1.15 -9.25 5.85
C PRO A 82 0.16 -8.44 5.87
N THR A 83 0.83 -8.36 7.02
CA THR A 83 2.15 -7.72 7.16
C THR A 83 3.21 -8.47 6.37
N GLU A 84 3.25 -9.80 6.50
CA GLU A 84 4.15 -10.66 5.74
C GLU A 84 3.91 -10.55 4.24
N LEU A 85 2.65 -10.61 3.81
CA LEU A 85 2.30 -10.45 2.39
C LEU A 85 2.82 -9.13 1.83
N ALA A 86 2.55 -8.01 2.51
CA ALA A 86 2.91 -6.67 2.01
C ALA A 86 4.42 -6.43 1.97
N ILE A 87 5.16 -6.88 2.99
CA ILE A 87 6.62 -6.69 3.06
C ILE A 87 7.32 -7.63 2.09
N SER A 88 6.94 -8.92 2.04
CA SER A 88 7.56 -9.90 1.14
C SER A 88 7.31 -9.53 -0.31
N TRP A 89 6.10 -9.10 -0.65
CA TRP A 89 5.81 -8.60 -1.99
C TRP A 89 6.73 -7.43 -2.39
N ALA A 90 6.94 -6.45 -1.50
CA ALA A 90 7.81 -5.31 -1.79
C ALA A 90 9.29 -5.72 -1.84
N ARG A 91 9.72 -6.64 -0.97
CA ARG A 91 11.08 -7.20 -0.95
C ARG A 91 11.41 -7.91 -2.26
N ASP A 92 10.48 -8.69 -2.79
CA ASP A 92 10.70 -9.56 -3.94
C ASP A 92 10.63 -8.84 -5.28
N ARG A 93 10.40 -7.52 -5.29
CA ARG A 93 10.41 -6.72 -6.53
C ARG A 93 11.85 -6.53 -7.03
N TRP A 94 12.11 -6.88 -8.28
CA TRP A 94 13.43 -6.85 -8.92
C TRP A 94 14.10 -5.47 -8.90
N TYR A 95 13.33 -4.40 -8.82
CA TYR A 95 13.81 -3.02 -8.79
C TYR A 95 14.11 -2.51 -7.38
N ASN A 96 13.88 -3.28 -6.33
CA ASN A 96 14.15 -2.91 -4.94
C ASN A 96 15.41 -3.58 -4.42
N ALA A 97 16.26 -2.81 -3.72
CA ALA A 97 17.41 -3.35 -2.99
C ALA A 97 17.07 -3.75 -1.54
N GLY A 98 15.93 -3.32 -1.05
CA GLY A 98 15.47 -3.58 0.31
C GLY A 98 14.17 -2.83 0.60
N VAL A 99 13.70 -2.90 1.84
CA VAL A 99 12.44 -2.29 2.29
C VAL A 99 12.68 -1.48 3.56
N ILE A 100 12.20 -0.23 3.59
CA ILE A 100 12.25 0.59 4.79
C ILE A 100 10.98 0.34 5.61
N THR A 101 11.15 -0.32 6.76
CA THR A 101 10.05 -0.57 7.71
C THR A 101 10.02 0.49 8.80
N GLY A 102 8.81 0.87 9.25
CA GLY A 102 8.59 1.78 10.37
C GLY A 102 7.86 1.06 11.50
N THR A 103 8.48 0.97 12.67
CA THR A 103 7.96 0.26 13.83
C THR A 103 7.96 1.15 15.08
N THR A 104 7.05 0.89 16.00
CA THR A 104 6.94 1.63 17.28
C THR A 104 6.98 0.71 18.50
N SER A 105 7.17 -0.61 18.29
CA SER A 105 7.31 -1.59 19.36
C SER A 105 8.22 -2.75 18.93
N PRO A 106 8.87 -3.46 19.89
CA PRO A 106 9.65 -4.67 19.60
C PRO A 106 8.86 -5.73 18.84
N LYS A 107 7.59 -5.95 19.22
CA LYS A 107 6.70 -6.90 18.54
C LYS A 107 6.56 -6.59 17.05
N GLN A 108 6.39 -5.30 16.69
CA GLN A 108 6.31 -4.91 15.27
C GLN A 108 7.63 -5.11 14.53
N VAL A 109 8.77 -4.98 15.20
CA VAL A 109 10.08 -5.31 14.61
C VAL A 109 10.13 -6.80 14.30
N GLU A 110 9.75 -7.65 15.23
CA GLU A 110 9.71 -9.10 15.05
C GLU A 110 8.80 -9.50 13.90
N GLU A 111 7.57 -8.97 13.83
CA GLU A 111 6.63 -9.19 12.73
C GLU A 111 7.21 -8.78 11.37
N CYS A 112 7.92 -7.67 11.30
CA CYS A 112 8.61 -7.26 10.07
C CYS A 112 9.76 -8.19 9.71
N LEU A 113 10.53 -8.66 10.69
CA LEU A 113 11.65 -9.59 10.46
C LEU A 113 11.16 -10.95 9.99
N GLU A 114 10.05 -11.46 10.51
CA GLU A 114 9.44 -12.71 10.02
C GLU A 114 9.10 -12.62 8.52
N ALA A 115 8.58 -11.48 8.07
CA ALA A 115 8.35 -11.26 6.65
C ALA A 115 9.62 -11.39 5.78
N PHE A 116 10.79 -11.02 6.32
CA PHE A 116 12.08 -11.19 5.61
C PHE A 116 12.61 -12.63 5.64
N ARG A 117 12.11 -13.47 6.55
CA ARG A 117 12.47 -14.89 6.64
C ARG A 117 11.66 -15.78 5.70
N LEU A 118 10.51 -15.29 5.23
CA LEU A 118 9.73 -16.03 4.26
C LEU A 118 10.54 -16.22 2.98
N GLU A 119 10.34 -17.37 2.35
CA GLU A 119 10.83 -17.61 1.00
C GLU A 119 10.21 -16.60 0.02
N THR A 120 10.81 -16.48 -1.16
CA THR A 120 10.23 -15.68 -2.25
C THR A 120 8.80 -16.11 -2.52
N LEU A 121 7.89 -15.14 -2.64
CA LEU A 121 6.48 -15.42 -2.88
C LEU A 121 6.29 -16.25 -4.16
N PRO A 122 5.52 -17.35 -4.10
CA PRO A 122 5.27 -18.17 -5.28
C PRO A 122 4.50 -17.38 -6.34
N LYS A 123 4.70 -17.79 -7.59
CA LYS A 123 4.11 -17.10 -8.75
C LYS A 123 2.59 -16.98 -8.63
N GLU A 124 1.92 -18.03 -8.21
CA GLU A 124 0.46 -18.09 -8.05
C GLU A 124 -0.05 -17.04 -7.06
N LEU A 125 0.70 -16.80 -5.98
CA LEU A 125 0.38 -15.75 -5.01
C LEU A 125 0.63 -14.36 -5.62
N CYS A 126 1.71 -14.18 -6.36
CA CYS A 126 1.98 -12.94 -7.09
C CYS A 126 0.89 -12.63 -8.12
N ASP A 127 0.46 -13.63 -8.90
CA ASP A 127 -0.63 -13.49 -9.87
C ASP A 127 -1.96 -13.10 -9.19
N ALA A 128 -2.25 -13.67 -8.00
CA ALA A 128 -3.43 -13.30 -7.22
C ALA A 128 -3.34 -11.86 -6.65
N ILE A 129 -2.15 -11.43 -6.22
CA ILE A 129 -1.90 -10.03 -5.83
C ILE A 129 -2.14 -9.10 -7.01
N ASP A 130 -1.65 -9.44 -8.19
CA ASP A 130 -1.81 -8.65 -9.40
C ASP A 130 -3.28 -8.57 -9.83
N ALA A 131 -4.04 -9.65 -9.71
CA ALA A 131 -5.48 -9.66 -9.97
C ALA A 131 -6.26 -8.71 -9.03
N ILE A 132 -5.88 -8.66 -7.74
CA ILE A 132 -6.45 -7.69 -6.80
C ILE A 132 -6.06 -6.25 -7.21
N HIS A 133 -4.81 -6.03 -7.61
CA HIS A 133 -4.38 -4.73 -8.09
C HIS A 133 -5.16 -4.27 -9.33
N GLU A 134 -5.41 -5.15 -10.30
CA GLU A 134 -6.21 -4.83 -11.48
C GLU A 134 -7.65 -4.42 -11.11
N GLN A 135 -8.24 -5.09 -10.12
CA GLN A 135 -9.57 -4.74 -9.62
C GLN A 135 -9.59 -3.39 -8.89
N TYR A 136 -8.53 -3.08 -8.13
CA TYR A 136 -8.41 -1.87 -7.30
C TYR A 136 -7.19 -1.04 -7.74
N ARG A 137 -7.11 -0.72 -9.01
CA ARG A 137 -5.96 -0.02 -9.57
C ARG A 137 -5.75 1.34 -8.89
N SER A 138 -4.57 1.51 -8.28
CA SER A 138 -4.14 2.75 -7.61
C SER A 138 -5.20 3.32 -6.64
N PRO A 139 -5.69 2.53 -5.67
CA PRO A 139 -6.85 2.91 -4.84
C PRO A 139 -6.58 4.14 -3.96
N THR A 140 -5.30 4.49 -3.75
CA THR A 140 -4.88 5.65 -2.96
C THR A 140 -4.85 6.95 -3.74
N THR A 141 -4.73 6.88 -5.07
CA THR A 141 -4.58 8.08 -5.92
C THR A 141 -5.91 8.76 -6.22
N THR A 142 -7.01 8.03 -6.23
CA THR A 142 -8.34 8.57 -6.53
C THR A 142 -8.73 9.69 -5.57
N LEU A 143 -8.51 9.52 -4.26
CA LEU A 143 -8.82 10.55 -3.27
C LEU A 143 -7.86 11.74 -3.36
N ALA A 144 -6.56 11.47 -3.54
CA ALA A 144 -5.55 12.51 -3.68
C ALA A 144 -5.78 13.35 -4.94
N ASN A 145 -6.08 12.71 -6.07
CA ASN A 145 -6.37 13.40 -7.32
C ASN A 145 -7.64 14.25 -7.23
N LYS A 146 -8.69 13.74 -6.60
CA LYS A 146 -9.93 14.52 -6.39
C LYS A 146 -9.68 15.76 -5.54
N ALA A 147 -8.90 15.64 -4.46
CA ALA A 147 -8.55 16.78 -3.61
C ALA A 147 -7.68 17.80 -4.37
N LEU A 148 -6.73 17.34 -5.19
CA LEU A 148 -5.88 18.20 -6.02
C LEU A 148 -6.68 18.91 -7.11
N LEU A 149 -7.60 18.22 -7.77
CA LEU A 149 -8.47 18.81 -8.78
C LEU A 149 -9.38 19.89 -8.19
N LEU A 150 -9.97 19.64 -7.01
CA LEU A 150 -10.82 20.63 -6.32
C LEU A 150 -10.02 21.86 -5.82
N ALA A 151 -8.72 21.72 -5.59
CA ALA A 151 -7.81 22.80 -5.20
C ALA A 151 -7.14 23.48 -6.40
N ALA A 152 -7.35 22.99 -7.62
CA ALA A 152 -6.70 23.52 -8.80
C ALA A 152 -7.30 24.88 -9.20
N PRO A 153 -6.47 25.91 -9.42
CA PRO A 153 -6.97 27.25 -9.72
C PRO A 153 -7.66 27.40 -11.09
N TRP A 154 -7.59 26.35 -11.92
CA TRP A 154 -8.29 26.30 -13.23
C TRP A 154 -9.64 25.59 -13.18
N VAL A 155 -10.08 25.14 -12.00
CA VAL A 155 -11.43 24.56 -11.79
C VAL A 155 -12.28 25.63 -11.13
N ASP A 156 -13.12 26.29 -11.92
CA ASP A 156 -13.90 27.43 -11.47
C ASP A 156 -15.12 27.07 -10.59
N SER A 157 -15.55 25.79 -10.59
CA SER A 157 -16.63 25.32 -9.73
C SER A 157 -16.58 23.81 -9.47
N ALA A 158 -17.10 23.39 -8.30
CA ALA A 158 -17.25 21.98 -7.96
C ALA A 158 -18.24 21.24 -8.89
N GLU A 159 -19.08 21.95 -9.61
CA GLU A 159 -20.06 21.41 -10.56
C GLU A 159 -19.41 20.94 -11.86
N GLU A 160 -18.34 21.58 -12.29
CA GLU A 160 -17.58 21.16 -13.48
C GLU A 160 -16.82 19.87 -13.27
N CYS A 161 -16.37 19.59 -12.04
CA CYS A 161 -15.72 18.32 -11.69
C CYS A 161 -16.69 17.12 -11.66
N ALA A 162 -17.96 17.33 -11.40
CA ALA A 162 -18.96 16.27 -11.32
C ALA A 162 -19.38 15.74 -12.71
N THR A 163 -19.13 16.51 -13.77
CA THR A 163 -19.46 16.16 -15.16
C THR A 163 -18.37 15.35 -15.88
N VAL A 164 -17.20 15.16 -15.26
CA VAL A 164 -16.06 14.45 -15.86
C VAL A 164 -15.83 13.07 -15.19
N ALA A 165 -16.68 12.66 -14.24
CA ALA A 165 -16.59 11.39 -13.51
C ALA A 165 -17.49 10.31 -14.09
#